data_65946f896efab20e26915a986d4c8005
#
_entry.id   65946f896efab20e26915a986d4c8005
#
_cell.length_a   1.000
_cell.length_b   1.000
_cell.length_c   1.000
_cell.angle_alpha   90.00
_cell.angle_beta   90.00
_cell.angle_gamma   90.00
#
_symmetry.space_group_name_H-M   'P 1'
#
loop_
_entity.id
_entity.type
_entity.pdbx_description
1 polymer ?
#
loop_
_entity_poly.entity_id
_entity_poly.type
_entity_poly.pdbx_seq_one_letter_code
_entity_poly.pdbx_strand_id
1 'polypeptide(L)'
;MNAPLYSKEAAAVLTQRERVNQRLQQRIRLVLDRLGNCDSFLDVGCGSGQYLKAVAARGVKKIAGIDESPDRLNEDRHACPQAELHLARADDLPFPDQSFDAVLAAQVLHEIFLFGQPGELPRVFQEIKRVLKPNGRFIVLDHRDPGLGKVRVRLNDQTCAQLEYFAKNFRVRTISFKPGSDGTLWFSRRDLQDFVTKIWSLGTAMEELEMQETHCPFGREQLETLLPEAGLTLTEWLAFEEIAEDFKEYGIELVEGTSWPRKFLLVARR
;
A
#
# COMPACT_ATOMS: atom_id res chain seq x y z
N MET A 1 33.74 24.41 -18.31
CA MET A 1 32.64 23.84 -17.47
C MET A 1 31.66 23.25 -18.42
N ASN A 2 31.53 21.90 -18.44
CA ASN A 2 30.57 21.24 -19.31
C ASN A 2 29.16 21.50 -18.75
N ALA A 3 28.21 21.89 -19.61
CA ALA A 3 26.81 22.04 -19.24
C ALA A 3 26.29 20.69 -18.71
N PRO A 4 25.40 20.69 -17.70
CA PRO A 4 24.83 19.44 -17.19
C PRO A 4 24.09 18.70 -18.29
N LEU A 5 24.27 17.38 -18.35
CA LEU A 5 23.75 16.50 -19.41
C LEU A 5 22.20 16.52 -19.49
N TYR A 6 21.52 16.94 -18.43
CA TYR A 6 20.06 17.01 -18.31
C TYR A 6 19.62 18.37 -17.74
N SER A 7 18.43 18.83 -18.15
CA SER A 7 17.79 19.96 -17.48
C SER A 7 17.44 19.62 -16.02
N LYS A 8 17.22 20.63 -15.16
CA LYS A 8 16.82 20.41 -13.77
C LYS A 8 15.51 19.62 -13.68
N GLU A 9 14.58 19.86 -14.59
CA GLU A 9 13.29 19.17 -14.68
C GLU A 9 13.48 17.69 -15.05
N ALA A 10 14.32 17.40 -16.05
CA ALA A 10 14.62 16.02 -16.45
C ALA A 10 15.34 15.25 -15.33
N ALA A 11 16.26 15.90 -14.61
CA ALA A 11 16.93 15.30 -13.47
C ALA A 11 15.95 15.00 -12.33
N ALA A 12 14.97 15.90 -12.05
CA ALA A 12 13.93 15.66 -11.04
C ALA A 12 13.03 14.46 -11.38
N VAL A 13 12.61 14.34 -12.65
CA VAL A 13 11.81 13.20 -13.14
C VAL A 13 12.56 11.87 -12.99
N LEU A 14 13.85 11.84 -13.36
CA LEU A 14 14.69 10.64 -13.20
C LEU A 14 14.85 10.25 -11.72
N THR A 15 15.12 11.23 -10.85
CA THR A 15 15.23 11.00 -9.41
C THR A 15 13.94 10.44 -8.83
N GLN A 16 12.78 10.99 -9.20
CA GLN A 16 11.49 10.49 -8.75
C GLN A 16 11.23 9.06 -9.22
N ARG A 17 11.56 8.76 -10.49
CA ARG A 17 11.44 7.39 -11.04
C ARG A 17 12.32 6.39 -10.31
N GLU A 18 13.55 6.76 -9.98
CA GLU A 18 14.46 5.91 -9.19
C GLU A 18 13.93 5.64 -7.78
N ARG A 19 13.39 6.64 -7.11
CA ARG A 19 12.78 6.49 -5.77
C ARG A 19 11.57 5.56 -5.78
N VAL A 20 10.66 5.73 -6.74
CA VAL A 20 9.51 4.82 -6.91
C VAL A 20 9.99 3.39 -7.12
N ASN A 21 11.02 3.18 -7.94
CA ASN A 21 11.59 1.85 -8.17
C ASN A 21 12.24 1.28 -6.89
N GLN A 22 12.97 2.08 -6.12
CA GLN A 22 13.58 1.64 -4.85
C GLN A 22 12.52 1.22 -3.82
N ARG A 23 11.41 1.95 -3.70
CA ARG A 23 10.26 1.58 -2.83
C ARG A 23 9.66 0.24 -3.25
N LEU A 24 9.41 0.06 -4.53
CA LEU A 24 8.90 -1.21 -5.06
C LEU A 24 9.86 -2.36 -4.78
N GLN A 25 11.17 -2.18 -5.00
CA GLN A 25 12.19 -3.21 -4.72
C GLN A 25 12.28 -3.55 -3.22
N GLN A 26 12.13 -2.56 -2.33
CA GLN A 26 12.04 -2.81 -0.89
C GLN A 26 10.83 -3.68 -0.54
N ARG A 27 9.65 -3.34 -1.05
CA ARG A 27 8.40 -4.10 -0.85
C ARG A 27 8.53 -5.54 -1.35
N ILE A 28 9.04 -5.71 -2.57
CA ILE A 28 9.26 -7.02 -3.18
C ILE A 28 10.19 -7.87 -2.29
N ARG A 29 11.32 -7.33 -1.82
CA ARG A 29 12.22 -8.06 -0.92
C ARG A 29 11.51 -8.49 0.36
N LEU A 30 10.77 -7.58 0.99
CA LEU A 30 10.03 -7.87 2.22
C LEU A 30 9.05 -9.04 2.04
N VAL A 31 8.36 -9.09 0.89
CA VAL A 31 7.45 -10.19 0.54
C VAL A 31 8.22 -11.48 0.27
N LEU A 32 9.26 -11.43 -0.59
CA LEU A 32 10.05 -12.60 -0.98
C LEU A 32 10.73 -13.27 0.22
N ASP A 33 11.19 -12.51 1.21
CA ASP A 33 11.83 -13.04 2.43
C ASP A 33 10.84 -13.82 3.31
N ARG A 34 9.54 -13.66 3.09
CA ARG A 34 8.45 -14.29 3.88
C ARG A 34 7.73 -15.43 3.16
N LEU A 35 8.04 -15.67 1.89
CA LEU A 35 7.45 -16.78 1.14
C LEU A 35 7.78 -18.15 1.77
N GLY A 36 8.98 -18.33 2.30
CA GLY A 36 9.48 -19.63 2.78
C GLY A 36 9.59 -20.65 1.63
N ASN A 37 9.31 -21.90 1.93
CA ASN A 37 9.17 -22.94 0.90
C ASN A 37 7.81 -22.77 0.25
N CYS A 38 7.80 -22.28 -0.98
CA CYS A 38 6.59 -21.91 -1.72
C CYS A 38 6.69 -22.48 -3.13
N ASP A 39 5.85 -23.47 -3.45
CA ASP A 39 5.71 -24.03 -4.78
C ASP A 39 4.48 -23.44 -5.53
N SER A 40 3.55 -22.85 -4.79
CA SER A 40 2.31 -22.26 -5.33
C SER A 40 1.96 -20.93 -4.64
N PHE A 41 1.76 -19.89 -5.43
CA PHE A 41 1.58 -18.50 -4.99
C PHE A 41 0.37 -17.85 -5.67
N LEU A 42 -0.40 -17.11 -4.89
CA LEU A 42 -1.51 -16.27 -5.38
C LEU A 42 -1.27 -14.82 -4.97
N ASP A 43 -1.44 -13.89 -5.91
CA ASP A 43 -1.46 -12.45 -5.69
C ASP A 43 -2.90 -11.92 -5.83
N VAL A 44 -3.46 -11.41 -4.76
CA VAL A 44 -4.82 -10.85 -4.70
C VAL A 44 -4.72 -9.34 -4.93
N GLY A 45 -5.36 -8.83 -5.99
CA GLY A 45 -5.14 -7.46 -6.48
C GLY A 45 -3.76 -7.34 -7.13
N CYS A 46 -3.45 -8.23 -8.09
CA CYS A 46 -2.11 -8.37 -8.66
C CYS A 46 -1.65 -7.15 -9.50
N GLY A 47 -2.59 -6.31 -9.90
CA GLY A 47 -2.30 -5.06 -10.60
C GLY A 47 -1.49 -5.29 -11.90
N SER A 48 -0.30 -4.71 -11.95
CA SER A 48 0.63 -4.85 -13.10
C SER A 48 1.64 -6.00 -12.96
N GLY A 49 1.40 -6.99 -12.09
CA GLY A 49 2.17 -8.23 -11.98
C GLY A 49 3.58 -8.15 -11.42
N GLN A 50 3.93 -7.08 -10.73
CA GLN A 50 5.30 -6.87 -10.24
C GLN A 50 5.73 -7.93 -9.23
N TYR A 51 4.83 -8.33 -8.32
CA TYR A 51 5.10 -9.41 -7.37
C TYR A 51 5.10 -10.79 -8.05
N LEU A 52 4.16 -11.05 -8.97
CA LEU A 52 4.12 -12.29 -9.75
C LEU A 52 5.43 -12.50 -10.51
N LYS A 53 5.93 -11.47 -11.19
CA LYS A 53 7.23 -11.48 -11.87
C LYS A 53 8.38 -11.80 -10.94
N ALA A 54 8.40 -11.18 -9.75
CA ALA A 54 9.47 -11.37 -8.78
C ALA A 54 9.45 -12.78 -8.17
N VAL A 55 8.25 -13.32 -7.90
CA VAL A 55 8.04 -14.68 -7.38
C VAL A 55 8.40 -15.73 -8.45
N ALA A 56 8.06 -15.49 -9.72
CA ALA A 56 8.46 -16.32 -10.84
C ALA A 56 9.99 -16.43 -10.95
N ALA A 57 10.69 -15.32 -10.78
CA ALA A 57 12.16 -15.30 -10.79
C ALA A 57 12.79 -16.11 -9.65
N ARG A 58 12.04 -16.40 -8.57
CA ARG A 58 12.44 -17.30 -7.47
C ARG A 58 12.23 -18.79 -7.79
N GLY A 59 11.64 -19.13 -8.94
CA GLY A 59 11.38 -20.50 -9.36
C GLY A 59 10.12 -21.13 -8.75
N VAL A 60 9.17 -20.33 -8.26
CA VAL A 60 7.84 -20.81 -7.84
C VAL A 60 7.12 -21.38 -9.07
N LYS A 61 6.55 -22.59 -8.94
CA LYS A 61 6.05 -23.38 -10.08
C LYS A 61 4.63 -22.99 -10.50
N LYS A 62 3.74 -22.83 -9.54
CA LYS A 62 2.35 -22.41 -9.77
C LYS A 62 2.19 -20.97 -9.30
N ILE A 63 1.90 -20.07 -10.24
CA ILE A 63 1.74 -18.65 -9.95
C ILE A 63 0.39 -18.21 -10.50
N ALA A 64 -0.44 -17.60 -9.64
CA ALA A 64 -1.72 -17.07 -10.05
C ALA A 64 -1.91 -15.64 -9.53
N GLY A 65 -2.74 -14.87 -10.22
CA GLY A 65 -3.13 -13.53 -9.83
C GLY A 65 -4.61 -13.28 -10.11
N ILE A 66 -5.23 -12.47 -9.28
CA ILE A 66 -6.56 -11.93 -9.54
C ILE A 66 -6.54 -10.41 -9.45
N ASP A 67 -7.36 -9.77 -10.26
CA ASP A 67 -7.67 -8.33 -10.18
C ASP A 67 -9.10 -8.11 -10.69
N GLU A 68 -9.77 -7.06 -10.23
CA GLU A 68 -11.11 -6.67 -10.71
C GLU A 68 -11.03 -5.81 -11.98
N SER A 69 -9.84 -5.31 -12.33
CA SER A 69 -9.60 -4.47 -13.50
C SER A 69 -9.06 -5.29 -14.67
N PRO A 70 -9.80 -5.38 -15.78
CA PRO A 70 -9.31 -6.05 -16.99
C PRO A 70 -8.07 -5.36 -17.60
N ASP A 71 -7.97 -4.04 -17.47
CA ASP A 71 -6.82 -3.28 -17.97
C ASP A 71 -5.55 -3.64 -17.20
N ARG A 72 -5.65 -3.74 -15.87
CA ARG A 72 -4.54 -4.15 -15.02
C ARG A 72 -4.07 -5.57 -15.32
N LEU A 73 -5.01 -6.49 -15.54
CA LEU A 73 -4.67 -7.86 -15.94
C LEU A 73 -4.00 -7.95 -17.32
N ASN A 74 -4.30 -7.04 -18.24
CA ASN A 74 -3.61 -6.98 -19.53
C ASN A 74 -2.15 -6.53 -19.37
N GLU A 75 -1.86 -5.59 -18.46
CA GLU A 75 -0.49 -5.22 -18.12
C GLU A 75 0.27 -6.39 -17.50
N ASP A 76 -0.37 -7.14 -16.61
CA ASP A 76 0.20 -8.29 -15.90
C ASP A 76 0.57 -9.44 -16.85
N ARG A 77 -0.26 -9.76 -17.84
CA ARG A 77 0.03 -10.78 -18.87
C ARG A 77 1.35 -10.52 -19.59
N HIS A 78 1.73 -9.27 -19.76
CA HIS A 78 3.03 -8.92 -20.36
C HIS A 78 4.18 -9.04 -19.36
N ALA A 79 3.91 -8.74 -18.07
CA ALA A 79 4.93 -8.77 -17.01
C ALA A 79 5.31 -10.20 -16.58
N CYS A 80 4.32 -11.11 -16.50
CA CYS A 80 4.48 -12.50 -16.05
C CYS A 80 3.65 -13.48 -16.91
N PRO A 81 4.06 -13.80 -18.14
CA PRO A 81 3.26 -14.60 -19.09
C PRO A 81 2.91 -16.02 -18.60
N GLN A 82 3.66 -16.56 -17.63
CA GLN A 82 3.42 -17.88 -17.04
C GLN A 82 2.40 -17.88 -15.90
N ALA A 83 1.94 -16.70 -15.44
CA ALA A 83 0.95 -16.62 -14.38
C ALA A 83 -0.46 -16.96 -14.90
N GLU A 84 -1.22 -17.72 -14.12
CA GLU A 84 -2.65 -17.94 -14.30
C GLU A 84 -3.41 -16.71 -13.78
N LEU A 85 -4.05 -15.94 -14.67
CA LEU A 85 -4.69 -14.68 -14.34
C LEU A 85 -6.20 -14.74 -14.49
N HIS A 86 -6.93 -14.31 -13.46
CA HIS A 86 -8.39 -14.27 -13.45
C HIS A 86 -8.94 -12.88 -13.15
N LEU A 87 -9.94 -12.47 -13.91
CA LEU A 87 -10.79 -11.34 -13.58
C LEU A 87 -11.77 -11.79 -12.50
N ALA A 88 -11.49 -11.46 -11.25
CA ALA A 88 -12.24 -11.97 -10.11
C ALA A 88 -12.16 -11.02 -8.92
N ARG A 89 -13.14 -11.16 -8.01
CA ARG A 89 -13.17 -10.44 -6.73
C ARG A 89 -12.44 -11.23 -5.65
N ALA A 90 -11.89 -10.52 -4.69
CA ALA A 90 -11.15 -11.11 -3.58
C ALA A 90 -12.05 -11.91 -2.61
N ASP A 91 -13.34 -11.62 -2.57
CA ASP A 91 -14.33 -12.33 -1.74
C ASP A 91 -15.00 -13.55 -2.43
N ASP A 92 -14.56 -13.88 -3.67
CA ASP A 92 -15.00 -15.06 -4.44
C ASP A 92 -13.85 -15.55 -5.35
N LEU A 93 -12.89 -16.26 -4.75
CA LEU A 93 -11.68 -16.70 -5.42
C LEU A 93 -11.94 -17.92 -6.32
N PRO A 94 -11.58 -17.87 -7.64
CA PRO A 94 -11.88 -18.94 -8.60
C PRO A 94 -10.90 -20.12 -8.50
N PHE A 95 -10.50 -20.48 -7.31
CA PHE A 95 -9.53 -21.56 -7.05
C PHE A 95 -10.08 -22.59 -6.07
N PRO A 96 -9.70 -23.88 -6.23
CA PRO A 96 -10.05 -24.91 -5.26
C PRO A 96 -9.47 -24.65 -3.87
N ASP A 97 -10.04 -25.29 -2.87
CA ASP A 97 -9.52 -25.29 -1.51
C ASP A 97 -8.07 -25.78 -1.50
N GLN A 98 -7.27 -25.24 -0.59
CA GLN A 98 -5.90 -25.68 -0.33
C GLN A 98 -4.99 -25.70 -1.58
N SER A 99 -5.11 -24.67 -2.41
CA SER A 99 -4.38 -24.58 -3.68
C SER A 99 -3.01 -23.93 -3.58
N PHE A 100 -2.79 -23.07 -2.55
CA PHE A 100 -1.61 -22.22 -2.48
C PHE A 100 -0.83 -22.35 -1.18
N ASP A 101 0.51 -22.32 -1.29
CA ASP A 101 1.43 -22.28 -0.14
C ASP A 101 1.52 -20.87 0.45
N ALA A 102 1.39 -19.85 -0.42
CA ALA A 102 1.34 -18.46 0.00
C ALA A 102 0.32 -17.66 -0.81
N VAL A 103 -0.37 -16.73 -0.13
CA VAL A 103 -1.26 -15.72 -0.71
C VAL A 103 -0.75 -14.36 -0.29
N LEU A 104 -0.62 -13.45 -1.24
CA LEU A 104 -0.27 -12.05 -1.03
C LEU A 104 -1.50 -11.16 -1.23
N ALA A 105 -1.63 -10.13 -0.40
CA ALA A 105 -2.48 -8.96 -0.65
C ALA A 105 -1.61 -7.72 -0.43
N ALA A 106 -1.18 -7.08 -1.52
CA ALA A 106 -0.28 -5.94 -1.46
C ALA A 106 -0.98 -4.66 -1.91
N GLN A 107 -1.22 -3.75 -0.97
CA GLN A 107 -1.88 -2.45 -1.21
C GLN A 107 -3.27 -2.59 -1.86
N VAL A 108 -4.07 -3.52 -1.37
CA VAL A 108 -5.43 -3.79 -1.85
C VAL A 108 -6.44 -3.87 -0.71
N LEU A 109 -6.03 -4.26 0.51
CA LEU A 109 -6.99 -4.41 1.61
C LEU A 109 -7.61 -3.09 2.05
N HIS A 110 -6.87 -1.97 1.96
CA HIS A 110 -7.42 -0.65 2.26
C HIS A 110 -8.52 -0.25 1.26
N GLU A 111 -8.37 -0.59 -0.03
CA GLU A 111 -9.40 -0.37 -1.05
C GLU A 111 -10.64 -1.22 -0.76
N ILE A 112 -10.48 -2.52 -0.47
CA ILE A 112 -11.58 -3.42 -0.10
C ILE A 112 -12.29 -2.92 1.17
N PHE A 113 -11.54 -2.43 2.15
CA PHE A 113 -12.13 -1.89 3.38
C PHE A 113 -12.96 -0.62 3.15
N LEU A 114 -12.51 0.24 2.24
CA LEU A 114 -13.14 1.55 2.00
C LEU A 114 -14.27 1.49 0.97
N PHE A 115 -14.08 0.76 -0.12
CA PHE A 115 -15.00 0.73 -1.26
C PHE A 115 -15.83 -0.56 -1.32
N GLY A 116 -15.45 -1.57 -0.54
CA GLY A 116 -16.15 -2.84 -0.48
C GLY A 116 -17.51 -2.77 0.20
N GLN A 117 -18.29 -3.81 -0.01
CA GLN A 117 -19.60 -3.96 0.64
C GLN A 117 -19.44 -4.27 2.14
N PRO A 118 -20.42 -3.91 2.99
CA PRO A 118 -20.40 -4.31 4.40
C PRO A 118 -20.17 -5.82 4.58
N GLY A 119 -19.16 -6.16 5.37
CA GLY A 119 -18.78 -7.57 5.61
C GLY A 119 -17.93 -8.21 4.50
N GLU A 120 -17.49 -7.47 3.50
CA GLU A 120 -16.63 -8.00 2.42
C GLU A 120 -15.26 -8.42 2.92
N LEU A 121 -14.58 -7.58 3.70
CA LEU A 121 -13.24 -7.90 4.22
C LEU A 121 -13.19 -9.20 5.04
N PRO A 122 -14.14 -9.52 5.94
CA PRO A 122 -14.24 -10.86 6.55
C PRO A 122 -14.39 -12.00 5.54
N ARG A 123 -15.20 -11.84 4.47
CA ARG A 123 -15.34 -12.85 3.41
C ARG A 123 -14.03 -13.05 2.65
N VAL A 124 -13.32 -11.97 2.34
CA VAL A 124 -11.98 -12.04 1.73
C VAL A 124 -11.04 -12.88 2.59
N PHE A 125 -11.00 -12.67 3.91
CA PHE A 125 -10.15 -13.48 4.78
C PHE A 125 -10.58 -14.95 4.84
N GLN A 126 -11.89 -15.25 4.77
CA GLN A 126 -12.38 -16.62 4.68
C GLN A 126 -11.96 -17.29 3.37
N GLU A 127 -12.07 -16.60 2.23
CA GLU A 127 -11.61 -17.09 0.93
C GLU A 127 -10.11 -17.34 0.90
N ILE A 128 -9.32 -16.39 1.41
CA ILE A 128 -7.87 -16.55 1.54
C ILE A 128 -7.55 -17.79 2.39
N LYS A 129 -8.21 -17.95 3.55
CA LYS A 129 -8.05 -19.13 4.39
C LYS A 129 -8.46 -20.40 3.65
N ARG A 130 -9.53 -20.39 2.86
CA ARG A 130 -10.02 -21.55 2.10
C ARG A 130 -8.97 -22.02 1.09
N VAL A 131 -8.40 -21.10 0.29
CA VAL A 131 -7.44 -21.43 -0.77
C VAL A 131 -6.02 -21.71 -0.25
N LEU A 132 -5.68 -21.29 0.96
CA LEU A 132 -4.39 -21.62 1.57
C LEU A 132 -4.34 -23.11 1.95
N LYS A 133 -3.21 -23.76 1.66
CA LYS A 133 -2.87 -25.09 2.19
C LYS A 133 -2.69 -25.08 3.71
N PRO A 134 -2.75 -26.24 4.39
CA PRO A 134 -2.35 -26.34 5.79
C PRO A 134 -0.93 -25.74 6.01
N ASN A 135 -0.76 -24.90 7.02
CA ASN A 135 0.46 -24.12 7.29
C ASN A 135 0.84 -23.09 6.19
N GLY A 136 -0.04 -22.86 5.23
CA GLY A 136 0.13 -21.81 4.22
C GLY A 136 0.20 -20.41 4.84
N ARG A 137 0.78 -19.48 4.12
CA ARG A 137 1.05 -18.11 4.59
C ARG A 137 0.18 -17.11 3.88
N PHE A 138 -0.51 -16.27 4.63
CA PHE A 138 -1.09 -15.04 4.15
C PHE A 138 -0.16 -13.87 4.46
N ILE A 139 0.29 -13.19 3.43
CA ILE A 139 1.21 -12.04 3.52
C ILE A 139 0.41 -10.81 3.14
N VAL A 140 0.40 -9.80 3.99
CA VAL A 140 -0.21 -8.49 3.71
C VAL A 140 0.85 -7.43 3.75
N LEU A 141 0.83 -6.53 2.77
CA LEU A 141 1.63 -5.32 2.77
C LEU A 141 0.70 -4.14 2.44
N ASP A 142 0.49 -3.23 3.40
CA ASP A 142 -0.49 -2.16 3.20
C ASP A 142 -0.16 -0.89 4.00
N HIS A 143 -0.99 0.11 3.87
CA HIS A 143 -0.95 1.35 4.64
C HIS A 143 -1.30 1.09 6.11
N ARG A 144 -0.54 1.73 6.98
CA ARG A 144 -0.71 1.61 8.43
C ARG A 144 -1.37 2.85 9.00
N ASP A 145 -2.40 2.67 9.83
CA ASP A 145 -2.90 3.75 10.68
C ASP A 145 -1.78 4.21 11.63
N PRO A 146 -1.38 5.48 11.62
CA PRO A 146 -0.34 6.01 12.48
C PRO A 146 -0.77 6.10 13.96
N GLY A 147 -2.03 5.80 14.26
CA GLY A 147 -2.61 5.91 15.59
C GLY A 147 -2.90 7.35 16.01
N LEU A 148 -3.26 7.50 17.28
CA LEU A 148 -3.51 8.79 17.88
C LEU A 148 -2.19 9.52 18.15
N GLY A 149 -2.14 10.78 17.80
CA GLY A 149 -0.99 11.64 18.05
C GLY A 149 -1.09 12.94 17.28
N LYS A 150 -0.37 13.95 17.76
CA LYS A 150 -0.26 15.25 17.09
C LYS A 150 1.19 15.52 16.73
N VAL A 151 1.38 16.26 15.66
CA VAL A 151 2.67 16.74 15.19
C VAL A 151 2.58 18.19 14.81
N ARG A 152 3.69 18.90 14.92
CA ARG A 152 3.83 20.29 14.49
C ARG A 152 4.79 20.34 13.31
N VAL A 153 4.36 20.95 12.22
CA VAL A 153 5.13 21.04 10.98
C VAL A 153 5.22 22.48 10.49
N ARG A 154 6.27 22.75 9.74
CA ARG A 154 6.38 23.94 8.89
C ARG A 154 6.29 23.50 7.44
N LEU A 155 5.49 24.22 6.67
CA LEU A 155 5.29 23.96 5.24
C LEU A 155 5.92 25.11 4.43
N ASN A 156 6.40 24.80 3.24
CA ASN A 156 6.71 25.85 2.27
C ASN A 156 5.41 26.37 1.60
N ASP A 157 5.50 27.47 0.86
CA ASP A 157 4.32 28.13 0.25
C ASP A 157 3.56 27.21 -0.71
N GLN A 158 4.28 26.41 -1.50
CA GLN A 158 3.67 25.46 -2.44
C GLN A 158 2.87 24.40 -1.68
N THR A 159 3.44 23.84 -0.63
CA THR A 159 2.78 22.78 0.16
C THR A 159 1.63 23.33 0.98
N CYS A 160 1.68 24.61 1.42
CA CYS A 160 0.54 25.29 2.03
C CYS A 160 -0.65 25.37 1.05
N ALA A 161 -0.43 25.81 -0.18
CA ALA A 161 -1.47 25.89 -1.19
C ALA A 161 -2.05 24.50 -1.53
N GLN A 162 -1.20 23.47 -1.63
CA GLN A 162 -1.63 22.09 -1.82
C GLN A 162 -2.45 21.56 -0.65
N LEU A 163 -2.09 21.90 0.59
CA LEU A 163 -2.84 21.52 1.79
C LEU A 163 -4.24 22.15 1.82
N GLU A 164 -4.36 23.44 1.50
CA GLU A 164 -5.66 24.13 1.45
C GLU A 164 -6.58 23.49 0.40
N TYR A 165 -6.01 23.18 -0.78
CA TYR A 165 -6.74 22.48 -1.83
C TYR A 165 -7.15 21.08 -1.38
N PHE A 166 -6.23 20.29 -0.84
CA PHE A 166 -6.48 18.93 -0.34
C PHE A 166 -7.56 18.93 0.74
N ALA A 167 -7.44 19.76 1.77
CA ALA A 167 -8.38 19.83 2.88
C ALA A 167 -9.83 20.16 2.44
N LYS A 168 -9.96 20.94 1.35
CA LYS A 168 -11.27 21.28 0.77
C LYS A 168 -11.88 20.14 -0.06
N ASN A 169 -11.04 19.30 -0.68
CA ASN A 169 -11.50 18.30 -1.65
C ASN A 169 -11.48 16.86 -1.12
N PHE A 170 -10.79 16.60 -0.01
CA PHE A 170 -10.75 15.26 0.60
C PHE A 170 -12.11 14.85 1.13
N ARG A 171 -12.62 13.67 0.75
CA ARG A 171 -14.01 13.28 0.93
C ARG A 171 -14.25 12.26 2.04
N VAL A 172 -13.18 11.63 2.54
CA VAL A 172 -13.33 10.58 3.56
C VAL A 172 -13.67 11.16 4.92
N ARG A 173 -13.04 12.31 5.25
CA ARG A 173 -13.26 13.06 6.50
C ARG A 173 -12.76 14.49 6.36
N THR A 174 -13.16 15.34 7.30
CA THR A 174 -12.59 16.70 7.39
C THR A 174 -11.13 16.63 7.83
N ILE A 175 -10.24 17.21 7.04
CA ILE A 175 -8.83 17.42 7.40
C ILE A 175 -8.74 18.63 8.31
N SER A 176 -8.15 18.44 9.50
CA SER A 176 -8.08 19.48 10.54
C SER A 176 -6.63 19.82 10.87
N PHE A 177 -6.32 21.10 10.83
CA PHE A 177 -5.04 21.64 11.28
C PHE A 177 -5.25 22.97 12.02
N LYS A 178 -4.32 23.31 12.93
CA LYS A 178 -4.39 24.54 13.70
C LYS A 178 -3.10 25.33 13.55
N PRO A 179 -3.19 26.65 13.31
CA PRO A 179 -2.03 27.51 13.27
C PRO A 179 -1.27 27.49 14.61
N GLY A 180 0.06 27.42 14.56
CA GLY A 180 0.97 27.71 15.64
C GLY A 180 1.38 29.18 15.65
N SER A 181 2.06 29.62 16.72
CA SER A 181 2.45 31.02 16.90
C SER A 181 3.59 31.50 15.97
N ASP A 182 4.28 30.60 15.29
CA ASP A 182 5.53 30.82 14.54
C ASP A 182 5.44 30.40 13.06
N GLY A 183 4.24 30.43 12.47
CA GLY A 183 3.99 30.03 11.10
C GLY A 183 3.99 28.49 10.91
N THR A 184 3.96 27.74 11.98
CA THR A 184 3.80 26.29 11.94
C THR A 184 2.33 25.87 11.99
N LEU A 185 2.06 24.59 11.69
CA LEU A 185 0.72 24.01 11.76
C LEU A 185 0.75 22.75 12.63
N TRP A 186 -0.28 22.58 13.46
CA TRP A 186 -0.54 21.36 14.20
C TRP A 186 -1.50 20.45 13.46
N PHE A 187 -1.13 19.18 13.34
CA PHE A 187 -1.95 18.14 12.72
C PHE A 187 -2.15 16.95 13.66
N SER A 188 -3.23 16.19 13.44
CA SER A 188 -3.23 14.78 13.80
C SER A 188 -2.28 14.02 12.85
N ARG A 189 -1.68 12.91 13.33
CA ARG A 189 -0.85 12.06 12.45
C ARG A 189 -1.64 11.53 11.25
N ARG A 190 -2.92 11.18 11.44
CA ARG A 190 -3.79 10.70 10.36
C ARG A 190 -4.01 11.74 9.28
N ASP A 191 -4.30 12.99 9.66
CA ASP A 191 -4.54 14.06 8.68
C ASP A 191 -3.27 14.39 7.88
N LEU A 192 -2.13 14.44 8.57
CA LEU A 192 -0.85 14.66 7.88
C LEU A 192 -0.48 13.48 7.00
N GLN A 193 -0.72 12.23 7.42
CA GLN A 193 -0.44 11.04 6.59
C GLN A 193 -1.26 11.03 5.32
N ASP A 194 -2.60 11.23 5.39
CA ASP A 194 -3.42 11.28 4.19
C ASP A 194 -3.01 12.42 3.27
N PHE A 195 -2.69 13.59 3.80
CA PHE A 195 -2.19 14.68 2.97
C PHE A 195 -0.89 14.32 2.24
N VAL A 196 0.13 13.89 2.98
CA VAL A 196 1.46 13.61 2.42
C VAL A 196 1.43 12.48 1.39
N THR A 197 0.67 11.43 1.66
CA THR A 197 0.60 10.26 0.77
C THR A 197 -0.19 10.53 -0.52
N LYS A 198 -0.89 11.67 -0.61
CA LYS A 198 -1.72 12.04 -1.76
C LYS A 198 -1.23 13.28 -2.52
N ILE A 199 -0.20 13.97 -2.05
CA ILE A 199 0.37 15.15 -2.74
C ILE A 199 0.72 14.83 -4.20
N TRP A 200 1.23 13.63 -4.48
CA TRP A 200 1.63 13.21 -5.82
C TRP A 200 0.47 13.13 -6.81
N SER A 201 -0.75 12.91 -6.34
CA SER A 201 -1.94 12.75 -7.19
C SER A 201 -2.58 14.07 -7.56
N LEU A 202 -2.30 15.15 -6.82
CA LEU A 202 -2.91 16.46 -7.03
C LEU A 202 -2.66 16.97 -8.45
N GLY A 203 -3.73 17.30 -9.17
CA GLY A 203 -3.69 17.73 -10.56
C GLY A 203 -3.44 16.60 -11.58
N THR A 204 -3.47 15.33 -11.18
CA THR A 204 -3.35 14.18 -12.07
C THR A 204 -4.69 13.47 -12.29
N ALA A 205 -4.74 12.52 -13.22
CA ALA A 205 -5.93 11.69 -13.44
C ALA A 205 -6.30 10.80 -12.24
N MET A 206 -5.40 10.62 -11.28
CA MET A 206 -5.62 9.82 -10.07
C MET A 206 -6.26 10.61 -8.92
N GLU A 207 -6.32 11.94 -9.01
CA GLU A 207 -6.78 12.79 -7.92
C GLU A 207 -8.17 12.42 -7.43
N GLU A 208 -9.12 12.23 -8.35
CA GLU A 208 -10.51 11.92 -8.00
C GLU A 208 -10.65 10.64 -7.18
N LEU A 209 -9.88 9.61 -7.51
CA LEU A 209 -9.86 8.35 -6.77
C LEU A 209 -9.19 8.53 -5.40
N GLU A 210 -8.01 9.13 -5.39
CA GLU A 210 -7.21 9.35 -4.19
C GLU A 210 -7.92 10.22 -3.13
N MET A 211 -8.77 11.16 -3.56
CA MET A 211 -9.56 12.00 -2.65
C MET A 211 -10.70 11.23 -1.95
N GLN A 212 -11.05 10.06 -2.42
CA GLN A 212 -12.12 9.21 -1.88
C GLN A 212 -11.61 8.11 -0.96
N GLU A 213 -10.29 7.97 -0.79
CA GLU A 213 -9.71 6.93 0.06
C GLU A 213 -8.81 7.50 1.17
N THR A 214 -8.64 6.74 2.25
CA THR A 214 -7.67 7.05 3.31
C THR A 214 -6.51 6.05 3.30
N HIS A 215 -5.31 6.55 3.53
CA HIS A 215 -4.13 5.73 3.79
C HIS A 215 -3.91 5.49 5.30
N CYS A 216 -4.99 5.53 6.08
CA CYS A 216 -5.01 5.18 7.50
C CYS A 216 -6.12 4.14 7.77
N PRO A 217 -6.20 3.02 7.01
CA PRO A 217 -7.37 2.14 7.02
C PRO A 217 -7.48 1.37 8.34
N PHE A 218 -6.40 0.76 8.80
CA PHE A 218 -6.43 -0.06 10.02
C PHE A 218 -5.11 -0.05 10.79
N GLY A 219 -5.24 -0.21 12.10
CA GLY A 219 -4.15 -0.50 13.00
C GLY A 219 -3.97 -2.02 13.20
N ARG A 220 -2.91 -2.37 13.92
CA ARG A 220 -2.58 -3.75 14.26
C ARG A 220 -3.72 -4.45 15.02
N GLU A 221 -4.28 -3.79 16.04
CA GLU A 221 -5.34 -4.35 16.92
C GLU A 221 -6.58 -4.81 16.15
N GLN A 222 -6.95 -4.07 15.11
CA GLN A 222 -8.10 -4.40 14.26
C GLN A 222 -7.86 -5.68 13.46
N LEU A 223 -6.66 -5.85 12.90
CA LEU A 223 -6.30 -7.06 12.16
C LEU A 223 -6.08 -8.26 13.08
N GLU A 224 -5.56 -8.03 14.31
CA GLU A 224 -5.47 -9.06 15.36
C GLU A 224 -6.86 -9.59 15.81
N THR A 225 -7.92 -8.81 15.57
CA THR A 225 -9.30 -9.26 15.80
C THR A 225 -9.87 -10.00 14.59
N LEU A 226 -9.73 -9.41 13.40
CA LEU A 226 -10.38 -9.93 12.18
C LEU A 226 -9.76 -11.24 11.65
N LEU A 227 -8.45 -11.40 11.74
CA LEU A 227 -7.78 -12.59 11.21
C LEU A 227 -8.16 -13.88 11.95
N PRO A 228 -8.19 -13.95 13.30
CA PRO A 228 -8.65 -15.13 14.03
C PRO A 228 -10.10 -15.50 13.76
N GLU A 229 -11.00 -14.53 13.53
CA GLU A 229 -12.39 -14.79 13.16
C GLU A 229 -12.51 -15.59 11.84
N ALA A 230 -11.57 -15.39 10.92
CA ALA A 230 -11.47 -16.18 9.69
C ALA A 230 -10.64 -17.47 9.86
N GLY A 231 -10.10 -17.76 11.04
CA GLY A 231 -9.25 -18.91 11.30
C GLY A 231 -7.82 -18.75 10.77
N LEU A 232 -7.33 -17.52 10.73
CA LEU A 232 -5.94 -17.16 10.40
C LEU A 232 -5.24 -16.67 11.67
N THR A 233 -4.03 -17.15 11.92
CA THR A 233 -3.22 -16.77 13.09
C THR A 233 -2.12 -15.81 12.70
N LEU A 234 -2.14 -14.59 13.24
CA LEU A 234 -1.06 -13.61 13.04
C LEU A 234 0.25 -14.14 13.66
N THR A 235 1.30 -14.24 12.86
CA THR A 235 2.60 -14.74 13.29
C THR A 235 3.71 -13.70 13.21
N GLU A 236 3.56 -12.68 12.37
CA GLU A 236 4.51 -11.59 12.23
C GLU A 236 3.80 -10.26 11.98
N TRP A 237 4.31 -9.20 12.58
CA TRP A 237 3.94 -7.82 12.30
C TRP A 237 5.18 -6.96 12.21
N LEU A 238 5.38 -6.30 11.08
CA LEU A 238 6.46 -5.36 10.83
C LEU A 238 5.88 -4.02 10.38
N ALA A 239 6.04 -2.99 11.21
CA ALA A 239 5.79 -1.61 10.77
C ALA A 239 7.09 -1.04 10.18
N PHE A 240 7.05 -0.44 9.00
CA PHE A 240 8.25 0.09 8.34
C PHE A 240 7.98 1.38 7.58
N GLU A 241 9.04 2.16 7.39
CA GLU A 241 9.07 3.31 6.49
C GLU A 241 9.65 2.87 5.14
N GLU A 242 9.06 3.38 4.07
CA GLU A 242 9.63 3.17 2.74
C GLU A 242 10.88 4.04 2.55
N ILE A 243 11.82 3.52 1.78
CA ILE A 243 13.03 4.25 1.41
C ILE A 243 12.65 5.57 0.75
N ALA A 244 13.28 6.66 1.15
CA ALA A 244 13.09 8.00 0.60
C ALA A 244 11.65 8.56 0.75
N GLU A 245 10.91 8.20 1.80
CA GLU A 245 9.67 8.89 2.18
C GLU A 245 9.92 9.98 3.23
N ASP A 246 10.85 10.90 2.95
CA ASP A 246 11.08 12.04 3.84
C ASP A 246 10.02 13.13 3.60
N PHE A 247 9.46 13.66 4.68
CA PHE A 247 8.58 14.82 4.63
C PHE A 247 9.21 16.04 3.94
N LYS A 248 10.53 16.16 4.02
CA LYS A 248 11.30 17.26 3.39
C LYS A 248 11.14 17.31 1.87
N GLU A 249 10.91 16.19 1.21
CA GLU A 249 10.68 16.14 -0.23
C GLU A 249 9.43 16.91 -0.66
N TYR A 250 8.47 16.98 0.24
CA TYR A 250 7.21 17.69 0.04
C TYR A 250 7.27 19.12 0.62
N GLY A 251 8.46 19.61 0.99
CA GLY A 251 8.58 20.92 1.64
C GLY A 251 7.98 20.98 3.04
N ILE A 252 7.97 19.84 3.74
CA ILE A 252 7.43 19.68 5.09
C ILE A 252 8.58 19.45 6.06
N GLU A 253 8.73 20.35 7.03
CA GLU A 253 9.66 20.22 8.14
C GLU A 253 8.90 19.77 9.39
N LEU A 254 9.29 18.65 9.99
CA LEU A 254 8.73 18.20 11.27
C LEU A 254 9.40 18.98 12.40
N VAL A 255 8.67 19.89 13.03
CA VAL A 255 9.17 20.77 14.09
C VAL A 255 9.02 20.13 15.47
N GLU A 256 7.91 19.42 15.69
CA GLU A 256 7.63 18.73 16.94
C GLU A 256 6.93 17.40 16.70
N GLY A 257 7.31 16.38 17.45
CA GLY A 257 6.90 14.98 17.27
C GLY A 257 7.96 14.18 16.51
N THR A 258 7.66 12.94 16.26
CA THR A 258 8.55 12.00 15.54
C THR A 258 7.87 11.49 14.27
N SER A 259 8.63 11.18 13.24
CA SER A 259 8.16 10.40 12.11
C SER A 259 7.60 9.05 12.58
N TRP A 260 6.81 8.43 11.73
CA TRP A 260 6.21 7.13 12.04
C TRP A 260 6.21 6.24 10.80
N PRO A 261 6.29 4.91 10.99
CA PRO A 261 6.09 3.97 9.90
C PRO A 261 4.70 4.12 9.28
N ARG A 262 4.66 4.35 7.97
CA ARG A 262 3.41 4.54 7.20
C ARG A 262 2.89 3.26 6.55
N LYS A 263 3.70 2.23 6.55
CA LYS A 263 3.37 0.92 6.00
C LYS A 263 3.52 -0.16 7.05
N PHE A 264 2.81 -1.25 6.83
CA PHE A 264 3.05 -2.48 7.57
C PHE A 264 3.15 -3.67 6.61
N LEU A 265 3.84 -4.69 7.09
CA LEU A 265 3.76 -6.03 6.56
C LEU A 265 3.33 -6.95 7.70
N LEU A 266 2.41 -7.85 7.44
CA LEU A 266 2.08 -8.94 8.34
C LEU A 266 2.19 -10.29 7.65
N VAL A 267 2.40 -11.33 8.44
CA VAL A 267 2.24 -12.72 8.03
C VAL A 267 1.25 -13.38 8.98
N ALA A 268 0.23 -14.00 8.41
CA ALA A 268 -0.68 -14.88 9.13
C ALA A 268 -0.58 -16.31 8.56
N ARG A 269 -0.99 -17.30 9.34
CA ARG A 269 -0.99 -18.70 8.94
C ARG A 269 -2.39 -19.31 9.07
N ARG A 270 -2.66 -20.23 8.16
CA ARG A 270 -3.81 -21.10 8.23
C ARG A 270 -3.61 -22.17 9.31
#